data_2045e88c75227e56704c518b95f5ae92
#
_entry.id   2045e88c75227e56704c518b95f5ae92
#
_cell.length_a   1.000
_cell.length_b   1.000
_cell.length_c   1.000
_cell.angle_alpha   90.00
_cell.angle_beta   90.00
_cell.angle_gamma   90.00
#
_symmetry.space_group_name_H-M   'P 1'
#
loop_
_entity.id
_entity.type
_entity.pdbx_description
1 polymer ?
#
loop_
_entity_poly.entity_id
_entity_poly.type
_entity_poly.pdbx_seq_one_letter_code
_entity_poly.pdbx_strand_id
1 'polypeptide(L)'
;MSLLDHIEFAVRDADVSRRFYEGALSPLGITRIITVERDRTRNGGLRHGFGQDGYPCLWIHDNEAPGAGTHIAFAARDRATVDAFYQAALQAGGTDNGPPGVRLNYHANYYAAYVFDPDGVNVEVVCQRPGSSEPGERTA
;
A
#
# COMPACT_ATOMS: atom_id res chain seq x y z
N MET A 1 14.16 11.61 4.95
CA MET A 1 14.14 11.57 3.47
C MET A 1 14.31 10.14 3.01
N SER A 2 13.44 9.65 2.15
CA SER A 2 13.57 8.31 1.57
C SER A 2 14.65 8.30 0.49
N LEU A 3 15.43 7.22 0.41
CA LEU A 3 16.36 7.01 -0.70
C LEU A 3 15.63 6.58 -1.99
N LEU A 4 14.41 6.07 -1.86
CA LEU A 4 13.60 5.69 -3.01
C LEU A 4 12.77 6.89 -3.46
N ASP A 5 12.90 7.23 -4.73
CA ASP A 5 12.06 8.24 -5.37
C ASP A 5 10.69 7.65 -5.73
N HIS A 6 10.70 6.59 -6.49
CA HIS A 6 9.48 5.88 -6.88
C HIS A 6 9.78 4.43 -7.20
N ILE A 7 8.72 3.61 -7.23
CA ILE A 7 8.75 2.22 -7.69
C ILE A 7 7.66 2.03 -8.71
N GLU A 8 7.83 1.04 -9.58
CA GLU A 8 6.83 0.67 -10.59
C GLU A 8 6.77 -0.85 -10.73
N PHE A 9 5.57 -1.41 -10.88
CA PHE A 9 5.41 -2.82 -11.18
C PHE A 9 4.23 -3.07 -12.13
N ALA A 10 4.28 -4.22 -12.82
CA ALA A 10 3.26 -4.64 -13.75
C ALA A 10 2.03 -5.20 -13.04
N VAL A 11 0.86 -4.96 -13.63
CA VAL A 11 -0.43 -5.51 -13.19
C VAL A 11 -1.16 -6.10 -14.40
N ARG A 12 -2.10 -7.01 -14.18
CA ARG A 12 -2.87 -7.62 -15.27
C ARG A 12 -3.90 -6.66 -15.86
N ASP A 13 -4.61 -5.95 -14.99
CA ASP A 13 -5.67 -5.03 -15.36
C ASP A 13 -5.45 -3.72 -14.59
N ALA A 14 -5.00 -2.69 -15.30
CA ALA A 14 -4.66 -1.42 -14.67
C ALA A 14 -5.85 -0.76 -13.98
N ASP A 15 -7.09 -0.94 -14.49
CA ASP A 15 -8.27 -0.34 -13.87
C ASP A 15 -8.71 -1.09 -12.61
N VAL A 16 -8.62 -2.41 -12.59
CA VAL A 16 -8.88 -3.20 -11.38
C VAL A 16 -7.88 -2.85 -10.29
N SER A 17 -6.59 -2.81 -10.62
CA SER A 17 -5.53 -2.45 -9.68
C SER A 17 -5.62 -0.99 -9.24
N ARG A 18 -6.02 -0.07 -10.13
CA ARG A 18 -6.26 1.32 -9.77
C ARG A 18 -7.30 1.44 -8.67
N ARG A 19 -8.44 0.77 -8.83
CA ARG A 19 -9.51 0.81 -7.82
C ARG A 19 -9.04 0.24 -6.48
N PHE A 20 -8.25 -0.83 -6.52
CA PHE A 20 -7.67 -1.41 -5.30
C PHE A 20 -6.76 -0.40 -4.60
N TYR A 21 -5.77 0.17 -5.29
CA TYR A 21 -4.80 1.08 -4.66
C TYR A 21 -5.43 2.41 -4.25
N GLU A 22 -6.38 2.94 -5.00
CA GLU A 22 -7.14 4.13 -4.58
C GLU A 22 -7.85 3.89 -3.24
N GLY A 23 -8.51 2.74 -3.07
CA GLY A 23 -9.20 2.40 -1.84
C GLY A 23 -8.25 2.04 -0.70
N ALA A 24 -7.32 1.14 -0.94
CA ALA A 24 -6.42 0.60 0.08
C ALA A 24 -5.47 1.63 0.67
N LEU A 25 -4.97 2.55 -0.16
CA LEU A 25 -3.97 3.54 0.25
C LEU A 25 -4.59 4.87 0.71
N SER A 26 -5.89 5.04 0.56
CA SER A 26 -6.61 6.24 1.00
C SER A 26 -6.38 6.57 2.49
N PRO A 27 -6.38 5.59 3.43
CA PRO A 27 -6.10 5.88 4.84
C PRO A 27 -4.72 6.47 5.12
N LEU A 28 -3.76 6.24 4.21
CA LEU A 28 -2.42 6.83 4.31
C LEU A 28 -2.32 8.22 3.68
N GLY A 29 -3.41 8.73 3.11
CA GLY A 29 -3.39 10.00 2.37
C GLY A 29 -2.74 9.87 0.99
N ILE A 30 -2.59 8.66 0.49
CA ILE A 30 -2.07 8.41 -0.86
C ILE A 30 -3.25 8.34 -1.83
N THR A 31 -3.17 9.13 -2.89
CA THR A 31 -4.22 9.22 -3.91
C THR A 31 -3.63 8.99 -5.29
N ARG A 32 -4.49 8.71 -6.26
CA ARG A 32 -4.06 8.69 -7.66
C ARG A 32 -3.75 10.12 -8.11
N ILE A 33 -2.50 10.35 -8.48
CA ILE A 33 -2.00 11.66 -8.91
C ILE A 33 -2.19 11.84 -10.41
N ILE A 34 -1.88 10.79 -11.19
CA ILE A 34 -1.85 10.88 -12.64
C ILE A 34 -2.21 9.55 -13.29
N THR A 35 -2.86 9.63 -14.44
CA THR A 35 -3.03 8.53 -15.39
C THR A 35 -2.33 8.91 -16.69
N VAL A 36 -1.52 8.01 -17.22
CA VAL A 36 -0.93 8.16 -18.54
C VAL A 36 -1.64 7.19 -19.49
N GLU A 37 -2.41 7.73 -20.42
CA GLU A 37 -3.20 6.95 -21.37
C GLU A 37 -2.33 6.16 -22.34
N ARG A 38 -2.89 5.09 -22.91
CA ARG A 38 -2.17 4.11 -23.76
C ARG A 38 -1.46 4.74 -24.94
N ASP A 39 -2.07 5.73 -25.56
CA ASP A 39 -1.51 6.43 -26.72
C ASP A 39 -0.33 7.35 -26.38
N ARG A 40 -0.13 7.61 -25.09
CA ARG A 40 0.95 8.48 -24.60
C ARG A 40 2.08 7.71 -23.93
N THR A 41 1.94 6.40 -23.79
CA THR A 41 3.00 5.56 -23.23
C THR A 41 3.85 4.95 -24.35
N ARG A 42 5.11 4.66 -24.04
CA ARG A 42 6.05 4.06 -24.97
C ARG A 42 5.58 2.72 -25.52
N ASN A 43 4.93 1.94 -24.64
CA ASN A 43 4.64 0.53 -24.87
C ASN A 43 3.14 0.25 -25.04
N GLY A 44 2.31 1.28 -25.09
CA GLY A 44 0.87 1.14 -25.22
C GLY A 44 0.15 0.67 -23.96
N GLY A 45 0.85 0.59 -22.83
CA GLY A 45 0.26 0.22 -21.54
C GLY A 45 -0.39 1.41 -20.84
N LEU A 46 -1.49 1.16 -20.15
CA LEU A 46 -2.10 2.14 -19.25
C LEU A 46 -1.27 2.23 -17.96
N ARG A 47 -0.97 3.44 -17.52
CA ARG A 47 -0.17 3.68 -16.31
C ARG A 47 -0.93 4.57 -15.34
N HIS A 48 -0.86 4.21 -14.06
CA HIS A 48 -1.39 5.04 -12.97
C HIS A 48 -0.29 5.32 -11.95
N GLY A 49 -0.19 6.57 -11.52
CA GLY A 49 0.74 7.00 -10.49
C GLY A 49 0.00 7.44 -9.23
N PHE A 50 0.45 6.97 -8.08
CA PHE A 50 -0.13 7.24 -6.76
C PHE A 50 0.91 7.88 -5.85
N GLY A 51 0.47 8.81 -5.01
CA GLY A 51 1.37 9.45 -4.07
C GLY A 51 0.68 10.48 -3.20
N GLN A 52 1.50 11.29 -2.56
CA GLN A 52 1.09 12.41 -1.71
C GLN A 52 1.64 13.71 -2.29
N ASP A 53 1.00 14.83 -1.93
CA ASP A 53 1.48 16.18 -2.27
C ASP A 53 1.77 16.38 -3.76
N GLY A 54 0.96 15.74 -4.62
CA GLY A 54 1.08 15.87 -6.06
C GLY A 54 2.22 15.09 -6.70
N TYR A 55 2.97 14.27 -5.94
CA TYR A 55 4.09 13.49 -6.46
C TYR A 55 3.81 11.99 -6.45
N PRO A 56 3.85 11.30 -7.62
CA PRO A 56 3.62 9.86 -7.68
C PRO A 56 4.88 9.08 -7.31
N CYS A 57 4.83 8.36 -6.19
CA CYS A 57 5.91 7.49 -5.72
C CYS A 57 5.68 6.01 -6.02
N LEU A 58 4.44 5.63 -6.36
CA LEU A 58 4.07 4.27 -6.76
C LEU A 58 3.41 4.33 -8.13
N TRP A 59 3.93 3.52 -9.07
CA TRP A 59 3.37 3.39 -10.40
C TRP A 59 2.95 1.96 -10.69
N ILE A 60 1.87 1.80 -11.42
CA ILE A 60 1.44 0.51 -11.98
C ILE A 60 1.22 0.67 -13.49
N HIS A 61 1.45 -0.42 -14.24
CA HIS A 61 1.22 -0.46 -15.69
C HIS A 61 0.79 -1.87 -16.14
N ASP A 62 0.10 -1.96 -17.26
CA ASP A 62 -0.46 -3.22 -17.75
C ASP A 62 0.15 -3.73 -19.07
N ASN A 63 1.31 -3.22 -19.46
CA ASN A 63 1.97 -3.65 -20.71
C ASN A 63 2.91 -4.86 -20.54
N GLU A 64 2.99 -5.42 -19.34
CA GLU A 64 3.81 -6.59 -19.02
C GLU A 64 3.05 -7.51 -18.06
N ALA A 65 3.42 -8.78 -18.04
CA ALA A 65 2.86 -9.72 -17.06
C ALA A 65 3.39 -9.41 -15.65
N PRO A 66 2.55 -9.51 -14.60
CA PRO A 66 3.02 -9.37 -13.23
C PRO A 66 4.11 -10.39 -12.88
N GLY A 67 5.10 -9.95 -12.13
CA GLY A 67 6.14 -10.82 -11.56
C GLY A 67 5.65 -11.52 -10.31
N ALA A 68 6.29 -12.64 -9.96
CA ALA A 68 6.03 -13.35 -8.72
C ALA A 68 6.86 -12.78 -7.57
N GLY A 69 6.32 -12.84 -6.35
CA GLY A 69 7.05 -12.49 -5.14
C GLY A 69 7.23 -11.00 -4.87
N THR A 70 6.51 -10.14 -5.58
CA THR A 70 6.55 -8.70 -5.33
C THR A 70 6.00 -8.39 -3.94
N HIS A 71 6.77 -7.62 -3.16
CA HIS A 71 6.38 -7.16 -1.83
C HIS A 71 6.68 -5.67 -1.68
N ILE A 72 5.71 -4.93 -1.16
CA ILE A 72 5.87 -3.50 -0.89
C ILE A 72 5.29 -3.17 0.48
N ALA A 73 6.03 -2.40 1.28
CA ALA A 73 5.60 -1.95 2.59
C ALA A 73 5.54 -0.43 2.65
N PHE A 74 4.40 0.10 3.08
CA PHE A 74 4.20 1.52 3.33
C PHE A 74 4.30 1.81 4.81
N ALA A 75 4.96 2.90 5.16
CA ALA A 75 5.07 3.34 6.55
C ALA A 75 3.83 4.13 6.97
N ALA A 76 3.24 3.75 8.09
CA ALA A 76 2.15 4.48 8.74
C ALA A 76 2.66 5.15 10.02
N ARG A 77 2.11 6.33 10.33
CA ARG A 77 2.51 7.09 11.53
C ARG A 77 1.88 6.55 12.81
N ASP A 78 0.79 5.80 12.71
CA ASP A 78 0.07 5.24 13.86
C ASP A 78 -0.56 3.89 13.52
N ARG A 79 -0.96 3.16 14.58
CA ARG A 79 -1.59 1.85 14.43
C ARG A 79 -3.00 1.95 13.85
N ALA A 80 -3.72 3.02 14.14
CA ALA A 80 -5.06 3.23 13.61
C ALA A 80 -5.04 3.31 12.07
N THR A 81 -4.01 3.90 11.48
CA THR A 81 -3.84 3.92 10.02
C THR A 81 -3.60 2.52 9.45
N VAL A 82 -2.84 1.68 10.14
CA VAL A 82 -2.65 0.26 9.75
C VAL A 82 -3.98 -0.48 9.75
N ASP A 83 -4.79 -0.31 10.80
CA ASP A 83 -6.12 -0.92 10.91
C ASP A 83 -7.04 -0.44 9.77
N ALA A 84 -7.05 0.86 9.50
CA ALA A 84 -7.86 1.46 8.44
C ALA A 84 -7.45 0.98 7.05
N PHE A 85 -6.15 0.85 6.79
CA PHE A 85 -5.64 0.26 5.56
C PHE A 85 -6.18 -1.15 5.34
N TYR A 86 -6.11 -2.00 6.36
CA TYR A 86 -6.54 -3.39 6.25
C TYR A 86 -8.01 -3.50 5.85
N GLN A 87 -8.89 -2.74 6.52
CA GLN A 87 -10.31 -2.71 6.20
C GLN A 87 -10.57 -2.17 4.79
N ALA A 88 -9.93 -1.06 4.43
CA ALA A 88 -10.10 -0.43 3.12
C ALA A 88 -9.60 -1.33 1.99
N ALA A 89 -8.47 -2.02 2.20
CA ALA A 89 -7.88 -2.92 1.21
C ALA A 89 -8.78 -4.13 0.94
N LEU A 90 -9.37 -4.72 1.97
CA LEU A 90 -10.32 -5.82 1.80
C LEU A 90 -11.58 -5.36 1.05
N GLN A 91 -12.10 -4.19 1.36
CA GLN A 91 -13.25 -3.60 0.67
C GLN A 91 -12.94 -3.29 -0.80
N ALA A 92 -11.69 -2.95 -1.10
CA ALA A 92 -11.25 -2.60 -2.45
C ALA A 92 -10.86 -3.80 -3.32
N GLY A 93 -11.08 -5.03 -2.84
CA GLY A 93 -10.83 -6.26 -3.61
C GLY A 93 -9.56 -7.01 -3.22
N GLY A 94 -8.90 -6.62 -2.15
CA GLY A 94 -7.75 -7.34 -1.61
C GLY A 94 -8.14 -8.60 -0.86
N THR A 95 -7.16 -9.46 -0.62
CA THR A 95 -7.30 -10.71 0.13
C THR A 95 -6.41 -10.66 1.36
N ASP A 96 -6.93 -11.13 2.50
CA ASP A 96 -6.15 -11.19 3.75
C ASP A 96 -4.85 -11.98 3.58
N ASN A 97 -3.76 -11.39 4.08
CA ASN A 97 -2.44 -12.05 4.17
C ASN A 97 -1.81 -11.80 5.56
N GLY A 98 -2.58 -11.37 6.53
CA GLY A 98 -2.15 -11.11 7.90
C GLY A 98 -2.87 -9.91 8.50
N PRO A 99 -3.83 -10.12 9.43
CA PRO A 99 -4.58 -9.01 10.02
C PRO A 99 -3.69 -8.10 10.86
N PRO A 100 -4.17 -6.87 11.18
CA PRO A 100 -3.40 -5.93 11.99
C PRO A 100 -2.98 -6.54 13.33
N GLY A 101 -1.74 -6.33 13.69
CA GLY A 101 -1.19 -6.81 14.96
C GLY A 101 0.30 -6.60 15.07
N VAL A 102 0.81 -6.77 16.27
CA VAL A 102 2.25 -6.72 16.55
C VAL A 102 2.92 -7.96 15.98
N ARG A 103 4.06 -7.75 15.30
CA ARG A 103 4.91 -8.82 14.78
C ARG A 103 6.16 -8.89 15.65
N LEU A 104 6.07 -9.63 16.76
CA LEU A 104 7.15 -9.75 17.75
C LEU A 104 8.43 -10.33 17.18
N ASN A 105 8.33 -11.14 16.13
CA ASN A 105 9.50 -11.68 15.44
C ASN A 105 10.38 -10.60 14.80
N TYR A 106 9.86 -9.40 14.58
CA TYR A 106 10.65 -8.26 14.14
C TYR A 106 11.08 -7.41 15.34
N HIS A 107 10.13 -6.82 16.06
CA HIS A 107 10.34 -6.16 17.35
C HIS A 107 8.99 -5.77 18.00
N ALA A 108 9.04 -5.31 19.26
CA ALA A 108 7.83 -5.05 20.05
C ALA A 108 6.92 -3.94 19.51
N ASN A 109 7.45 -3.04 18.69
CA ASN A 109 6.71 -1.92 18.11
C ASN A 109 6.35 -2.11 16.63
N TYR A 110 6.64 -3.29 16.06
CA TYR A 110 6.33 -3.57 14.67
C TYR A 110 4.86 -3.97 14.54
N TYR A 111 4.00 -3.00 14.28
CA TYR A 111 2.58 -3.19 14.11
C TYR A 111 2.21 -3.11 12.62
N ALA A 112 1.77 -4.21 12.06
CA ALA A 112 1.58 -4.31 10.62
C ALA A 112 0.33 -5.08 10.23
N ALA A 113 -0.13 -4.84 9.00
CA ALA A 113 -1.14 -5.64 8.32
C ALA A 113 -0.67 -5.92 6.89
N TYR A 114 -1.10 -7.06 6.36
CA TYR A 114 -0.71 -7.56 5.04
C TYR A 114 -1.96 -7.93 4.26
N VAL A 115 -2.01 -7.50 2.99
CA VAL A 115 -3.10 -7.81 2.08
C VAL A 115 -2.50 -8.16 0.72
N PHE A 116 -3.02 -9.18 0.05
CA PHE A 116 -2.71 -9.40 -1.36
C PHE A 116 -3.56 -8.47 -2.22
N ASP A 117 -2.93 -7.82 -3.19
CA ASP A 117 -3.63 -7.06 -4.21
C ASP A 117 -4.31 -8.01 -5.23
N PRO A 118 -5.07 -7.51 -6.23
CA PRO A 118 -5.74 -8.38 -7.22
C PRO A 118 -4.81 -9.32 -8.01
N ASP A 119 -3.52 -9.02 -8.11
CA ASP A 119 -2.52 -9.84 -8.80
C ASP A 119 -1.66 -10.70 -7.86
N GLY A 120 -1.90 -10.64 -6.55
CA GLY A 120 -1.14 -11.39 -5.56
C GLY A 120 0.11 -10.67 -5.06
N VAL A 121 0.25 -9.37 -5.30
CA VAL A 121 1.31 -8.55 -4.70
C VAL A 121 1.08 -8.48 -3.18
N ASN A 122 2.12 -8.76 -2.41
CA ASN A 122 2.09 -8.66 -0.96
C ASN A 122 2.24 -7.20 -0.54
N VAL A 123 1.11 -6.57 -0.19
CA VAL A 123 1.05 -5.18 0.24
C VAL A 123 0.99 -5.13 1.76
N GLU A 124 1.96 -4.45 2.36
CA GLU A 124 2.08 -4.26 3.81
C GLU A 124 1.92 -2.79 4.16
N VAL A 125 1.30 -2.52 5.30
CA VAL A 125 1.38 -1.22 5.96
C VAL A 125 1.85 -1.45 7.39
N VAL A 126 2.88 -0.74 7.80
CA VAL A 126 3.55 -0.94 9.09
C VAL A 126 3.74 0.38 9.83
N CYS A 127 3.41 0.36 11.12
CA CYS A 127 3.77 1.40 12.09
C CYS A 127 4.82 0.83 13.04
N GLN A 128 5.97 1.47 13.11
CA GLN A 128 7.07 1.05 14.00
C GLN A 128 7.21 1.97 15.20
N ARG A 129 6.26 2.88 15.40
CA ARG A 129 6.21 3.72 16.60
C ARG A 129 5.58 2.95 17.75
N PRO A 130 5.99 3.24 19.01
CA PRO A 130 5.31 2.68 20.18
C PRO A 130 3.81 2.97 20.12
N GLY A 131 3.00 1.97 20.52
CA GLY A 131 1.56 2.18 20.63
C GLY A 131 1.23 3.25 21.67
N SER A 132 0.11 3.97 21.47
CA SER A 132 -0.43 4.84 22.48
C SER A 132 -0.80 3.99 23.71
N SER A 133 -0.40 4.42 24.93
CA SER A 133 -0.88 3.80 26.15
C SER A 133 -2.41 3.93 26.22
N GLU A 134 -3.10 2.82 26.47
CA GLU A 134 -4.52 2.84 26.77
C GLU A 134 -4.80 3.79 27.95
N PRO A 135 -5.95 4.52 27.95
CA PRO A 135 -6.35 5.28 29.11
C PRO A 135 -6.58 4.32 30.28
N GLY A 136 -5.64 4.20 31.19
CA GLY A 136 -5.66 3.26 32.34
C GLY A 136 -4.32 2.61 32.64
N GLU A 137 -3.39 2.56 31.71
CA GLU A 137 -2.02 2.04 31.91
C GLU A 137 -1.00 3.14 32.25
N ARG A 138 -1.43 4.19 32.94
CA ARG A 138 -0.47 5.08 33.61
C ARG A 138 -0.10 4.48 34.93
N THR A 139 0.75 3.51 34.92
CA THR A 139 1.54 3.23 36.12
C THR A 139 2.64 4.28 36.17
N ALA A 140 2.61 4.99 37.23
CA ALA A 140 3.63 5.98 37.55
C ALA A 140 5.04 5.37 37.52
#